data_bc3ae31eefb5d3360bd69bb22c332649
#
_entry.id   bc3ae31eefb5d3360bd69bb22c332649
#
_cell.length_a   1.000
_cell.length_b   1.000
_cell.length_c   1.000
_cell.angle_alpha   90.00
_cell.angle_beta   90.00
_cell.angle_gamma   90.00
#
_symmetry.space_group_name_H-M   'P 1'
#
loop_
_entity.id
_entity.type
_entity.pdbx_description
1 polymer ?
#
loop_
_entity_poly.entity_id
_entity_poly.type
_entity_poly.pdbx_seq_one_letter_code
_entity_poly.pdbx_strand_id
1 'polypeptide(L)'
;MYIVADAQKLRQNVDMRAVIQRVDGARCVVEDKVTGEFEGPGLMVLLGVHVDDTEDKCAQIADKIWKMRIFEADVLRSKGVVVAAETAEVSAADAQLPILLISQFTLHGDTSKGRRPTWLQAARGDKAEPLVNQVARELRDLGARVETGKFGADMRITQTNDGPMTIVIEV
;
A
#
# COMPACT_ATOMS: atom_id res chain seq x y z
N MET A 1 13.49 -35.08 -17.38
CA MET A 1 12.48 -34.30 -18.14
C MET A 1 12.19 -33.03 -17.35
N TYR A 2 12.89 -31.94 -17.63
CA TYR A 2 12.68 -30.67 -16.95
C TYR A 2 11.47 -30.00 -17.59
N ILE A 3 10.43 -29.75 -16.80
CA ILE A 3 9.29 -28.93 -17.20
C ILE A 3 9.80 -27.48 -17.19
N VAL A 4 10.11 -26.96 -18.37
CA VAL A 4 10.31 -25.50 -18.54
C VAL A 4 8.93 -24.88 -18.35
N ALA A 5 8.67 -24.37 -17.16
CA ALA A 5 7.51 -23.54 -16.93
C ALA A 5 7.57 -22.37 -17.91
N ASP A 6 6.52 -22.23 -18.70
CA ASP A 6 6.40 -21.25 -19.76
C ASP A 6 6.59 -19.83 -19.18
N ALA A 7 7.74 -19.24 -19.48
CA ALA A 7 8.10 -17.90 -19.04
C ALA A 7 7.13 -16.81 -19.56
N GLN A 8 6.26 -17.15 -20.52
CA GLN A 8 5.18 -16.29 -20.99
C GLN A 8 3.96 -16.29 -20.05
N LYS A 9 3.76 -17.36 -19.26
CA LYS A 9 2.69 -17.40 -18.24
C LYS A 9 3.00 -16.58 -16.99
N LEU A 10 4.25 -16.28 -16.74
CA LEU A 10 4.71 -15.42 -15.63
C LEU A 10 4.61 -13.91 -15.97
N ARG A 11 4.24 -13.55 -17.20
CA ARG A 11 4.07 -12.16 -17.65
C ARG A 11 2.59 -11.72 -17.76
N GLN A 12 1.64 -12.56 -17.35
CA GLN A 12 0.21 -12.26 -17.40
C GLN A 12 -0.32 -12.17 -15.99
N ASN A 13 -0.14 -11.06 -15.37
CA ASN A 13 -0.93 -10.37 -14.36
C ASN A 13 -0.05 -9.31 -13.70
N VAL A 14 0.27 -8.26 -14.42
CA VAL A 14 0.82 -7.06 -13.79
C VAL A 14 -0.40 -6.24 -13.39
N ASP A 15 -0.79 -6.39 -12.15
CA ASP A 15 -2.03 -5.94 -11.58
C ASP A 15 -1.76 -4.79 -10.60
N MET A 16 -2.81 -4.27 -10.00
CA MET A 16 -2.72 -3.26 -8.94
C MET A 16 -1.65 -3.67 -7.92
N ARG A 17 -0.70 -2.78 -7.68
CA ARG A 17 0.48 -3.06 -6.86
C ARG A 17 0.51 -2.15 -5.65
N ALA A 18 0.77 -2.71 -4.47
CA ALA A 18 1.03 -1.93 -3.28
C ALA A 18 2.40 -2.28 -2.69
N VAL A 19 3.12 -1.24 -2.25
CA VAL A 19 4.27 -1.36 -1.37
C VAL A 19 3.82 -0.97 0.03
N ILE A 20 3.87 -1.92 0.95
CA ILE A 20 3.43 -1.76 2.33
C ILE A 20 4.67 -1.66 3.21
N GLN A 21 4.74 -0.63 4.03
CA GLN A 21 5.79 -0.44 5.02
C GLN A 21 5.19 -0.33 6.41
N ARG A 22 5.70 -1.13 7.34
CA ARG A 22 5.42 -0.97 8.76
C ARG A 22 6.18 0.25 9.27
N VAL A 23 5.46 1.18 9.90
CA VAL A 23 6.03 2.46 10.33
C VAL A 23 5.62 2.82 11.75
N ASP A 24 6.41 3.71 12.36
CA ASP A 24 6.11 4.38 13.62
C ASP A 24 5.95 5.88 13.33
N GLY A 25 4.76 6.24 12.89
CA GLY A 25 4.40 7.57 12.39
C GLY A 25 4.68 7.77 10.90
N ALA A 26 3.72 8.43 10.23
CA ALA A 26 3.84 8.85 8.83
C ALA A 26 3.08 10.16 8.59
N ARG A 27 3.59 10.97 7.66
CA ARG A 27 3.03 12.28 7.32
C ARG A 27 3.22 12.60 5.84
N CYS A 28 2.18 13.12 5.21
CA CYS A 28 2.20 13.63 3.85
C CYS A 28 1.92 15.14 3.83
N VAL A 29 2.75 15.89 3.11
CA VAL A 29 2.64 17.35 2.96
C VAL A 29 2.59 17.70 1.48
N VAL A 30 1.67 18.58 1.09
CA VAL A 30 1.53 19.15 -0.24
C VAL A 30 1.42 20.67 -0.10
N GLU A 31 2.27 21.42 -0.79
CA GLU A 31 2.27 22.90 -0.72
C GLU A 31 2.25 23.44 0.72
N ASP A 32 3.13 22.88 1.56
CA ASP A 32 3.27 23.18 2.99
C ASP A 32 2.04 22.88 3.87
N LYS A 33 1.03 22.19 3.32
CA LYS A 33 -0.15 21.72 4.05
C LYS A 33 -0.12 20.22 4.28
N VAL A 34 -0.39 19.82 5.51
CA VAL A 34 -0.56 18.40 5.83
C VAL A 34 -1.85 17.89 5.18
N THR A 35 -1.75 16.83 4.38
CA THR A 35 -2.90 16.18 3.75
C THR A 35 -3.35 14.94 4.51
N GLY A 36 -2.42 14.28 5.19
CA GLY A 36 -2.69 13.10 6.01
C GLY A 36 -1.51 12.82 6.92
N GLU A 37 -1.80 12.44 8.17
CA GLU A 37 -0.78 12.07 9.15
C GLU A 37 -1.33 11.19 10.26
N PHE A 38 -0.44 10.41 10.85
CA PHE A 38 -0.67 9.73 12.12
C PHE A 38 0.64 9.55 12.88
N GLU A 39 0.54 9.40 14.19
CA GLU A 39 1.64 9.07 15.07
C GLU A 39 1.53 7.63 15.56
N GLY A 40 2.66 7.05 15.98
CA GLY A 40 2.73 5.68 16.49
C GLY A 40 2.65 4.60 15.40
N PRO A 41 2.46 3.32 15.79
CA PRO A 41 2.43 2.20 14.87
C PRO A 41 1.34 2.30 13.80
N GLY A 42 1.68 1.96 12.57
CA GLY A 42 0.75 1.97 11.45
C GLY A 42 1.36 1.45 10.16
N LEU A 43 0.64 1.62 9.06
CA LEU A 43 1.09 1.27 7.72
C LEU A 43 1.22 2.51 6.84
N MET A 44 2.34 2.64 6.14
CA MET A 44 2.45 3.50 4.98
C MET A 44 2.36 2.63 3.73
N VAL A 45 1.45 2.98 2.83
CA VAL A 45 1.12 2.21 1.63
C VAL A 45 1.26 3.08 0.40
N LEU A 46 2.18 2.70 -0.49
CA LEU A 46 2.25 3.24 -1.84
C LEU A 46 1.42 2.35 -2.77
N LEU A 47 0.47 2.93 -3.50
CA LEU A 47 -0.45 2.22 -4.36
C LEU A 47 -0.28 2.64 -5.82
N GLY A 48 0.09 1.70 -6.68
CA GLY A 48 0.16 1.85 -8.12
C GLY A 48 -1.01 1.15 -8.81
N VAL A 49 -1.63 1.83 -9.75
CA VAL A 49 -2.72 1.31 -10.58
C VAL A 49 -2.20 1.00 -11.97
N HIS A 50 -2.42 -0.21 -12.43
CA HIS A 50 -2.05 -0.67 -13.77
C HIS A 50 -3.07 -0.23 -14.82
N VAL A 51 -2.65 -0.10 -16.06
CA VAL A 51 -3.53 0.30 -17.18
C VAL A 51 -4.73 -0.63 -17.38
N ASP A 52 -4.62 -1.91 -17.03
CA ASP A 52 -5.68 -2.92 -17.18
C ASP A 52 -6.47 -3.17 -15.89
N ASP A 53 -6.16 -2.49 -14.78
CA ASP A 53 -6.88 -2.69 -13.52
C ASP A 53 -8.35 -2.32 -13.61
N THR A 54 -9.15 -3.04 -12.83
CA THR A 54 -10.60 -2.90 -12.70
C THR A 54 -11.04 -2.74 -11.25
N GLU A 55 -12.28 -2.32 -11.02
CA GLU A 55 -12.79 -2.01 -9.67
C GLU A 55 -12.79 -3.21 -8.71
N ASP A 56 -12.97 -4.43 -9.24
CA ASP A 56 -12.98 -5.66 -8.44
C ASP A 56 -11.66 -5.93 -7.71
N LYS A 57 -10.53 -5.40 -8.22
CA LYS A 57 -9.23 -5.50 -7.59
C LYS A 57 -9.08 -4.60 -6.35
N CYS A 58 -9.87 -3.53 -6.27
CA CYS A 58 -9.81 -2.60 -5.15
C CYS A 58 -10.14 -3.27 -3.82
N ALA A 59 -11.20 -4.06 -3.76
CA ALA A 59 -11.57 -4.81 -2.55
C ALA A 59 -10.52 -5.87 -2.20
N GLN A 60 -9.95 -6.55 -3.20
CA GLN A 60 -8.93 -7.58 -2.99
C GLN A 60 -7.64 -7.00 -2.38
N ILE A 61 -7.14 -5.88 -2.91
CA ILE A 61 -5.91 -5.29 -2.40
C ILE A 61 -6.14 -4.65 -1.03
N ALA A 62 -7.31 -4.03 -0.80
CA ALA A 62 -7.69 -3.48 0.50
C ALA A 62 -7.72 -4.57 1.59
N ASP A 63 -8.35 -5.70 1.32
CA ASP A 63 -8.38 -6.83 2.25
C ASP A 63 -6.98 -7.37 2.58
N LYS A 64 -6.13 -7.52 1.57
CA LYS A 64 -4.73 -7.93 1.77
C LYS A 64 -3.95 -6.93 2.62
N ILE A 65 -4.06 -5.61 2.33
CA ILE A 65 -3.39 -4.55 3.10
C ILE A 65 -3.83 -4.61 4.56
N TRP A 66 -5.14 -4.68 4.81
CA TRP A 66 -5.73 -4.57 6.13
C TRP A 66 -5.44 -5.76 7.03
N LYS A 67 -5.43 -6.99 6.45
CA LYS A 67 -5.31 -8.25 7.19
C LYS A 67 -3.93 -8.88 7.17
N MET A 68 -2.93 -8.25 6.55
CA MET A 68 -1.58 -8.79 6.52
C MET A 68 -0.94 -8.76 7.91
N ARG A 69 -0.49 -9.91 8.39
CA ARG A 69 0.10 -10.09 9.74
C ARG A 69 1.59 -9.77 9.71
N ILE A 70 1.93 -8.51 9.91
CA ILE A 70 3.32 -8.02 9.89
C ILE A 70 3.69 -7.24 11.15
N PHE A 71 2.87 -7.30 12.17
CA PHE A 71 3.14 -6.72 13.48
C PHE A 71 3.31 -7.82 14.52
N GLU A 72 4.15 -7.56 15.50
CA GLU A 72 4.34 -8.41 16.67
C GLU A 72 3.45 -7.90 17.81
N ALA A 73 2.54 -8.74 18.29
CA ALA A 73 1.53 -8.35 19.28
C ALA A 73 2.17 -7.81 20.56
N ASP A 74 3.25 -8.43 21.06
CA ASP A 74 3.91 -8.01 22.29
C ASP A 74 4.64 -6.65 22.11
N VAL A 75 5.21 -6.41 20.93
CA VAL A 75 5.80 -5.10 20.60
C VAL A 75 4.74 -4.01 20.58
N LEU A 76 3.59 -4.26 19.96
CA LEU A 76 2.47 -3.31 19.96
C LEU A 76 1.95 -3.03 21.36
N ARG A 77 1.76 -4.07 22.19
CA ARG A 77 1.35 -3.92 23.60
C ARG A 77 2.36 -3.10 24.42
N SER A 78 3.65 -3.29 24.18
CA SER A 78 4.70 -2.50 24.87
C SER A 78 4.67 -1.02 24.48
N LYS A 79 4.14 -0.69 23.28
CA LYS A 79 3.89 0.68 22.80
C LYS A 79 2.52 1.23 23.24
N GLY A 80 1.77 0.51 24.08
CA GLY A 80 0.46 0.92 24.59
C GLY A 80 -0.70 0.67 23.64
N VAL A 81 -0.50 -0.10 22.55
CA VAL A 81 -1.58 -0.47 21.62
C VAL A 81 -2.37 -1.63 22.20
N VAL A 82 -3.70 -1.52 22.16
CA VAL A 82 -4.60 -2.60 22.58
C VAL A 82 -4.67 -3.64 21.47
N VAL A 83 -4.22 -4.85 21.75
CA VAL A 83 -4.29 -5.99 20.83
C VAL A 83 -5.03 -7.11 21.51
N ALA A 84 -6.25 -7.39 21.06
CA ALA A 84 -7.11 -8.43 21.62
C ALA A 84 -6.73 -9.84 21.13
N ALA A 85 -6.05 -9.95 19.99
CA ALA A 85 -5.64 -11.23 19.43
C ALA A 85 -4.59 -11.91 20.32
N GLU A 86 -4.72 -13.22 20.53
CA GLU A 86 -3.78 -14.03 21.32
C GLU A 86 -2.59 -14.56 20.49
N THR A 87 -2.56 -14.29 19.20
CA THR A 87 -1.49 -14.71 18.29
C THR A 87 -0.27 -13.80 18.41
N ALA A 88 0.93 -14.35 18.18
CA ALA A 88 2.17 -13.58 18.23
C ALA A 88 2.26 -12.55 17.11
N GLU A 89 1.81 -12.92 15.89
CA GLU A 89 1.76 -12.05 14.73
C GLU A 89 0.32 -11.58 14.48
N VAL A 90 0.15 -10.28 14.29
CA VAL A 90 -1.15 -9.62 14.11
C VAL A 90 -1.11 -8.67 12.91
N SER A 91 -2.29 -8.37 12.39
CA SER A 91 -2.50 -7.43 11.30
C SER A 91 -2.82 -6.02 11.82
N ALA A 92 -2.85 -5.05 10.90
CA ALA A 92 -3.38 -3.72 11.21
C ALA A 92 -4.86 -3.78 11.63
N ALA A 93 -5.64 -4.74 11.09
CA ALA A 93 -7.02 -4.98 11.49
C ALA A 93 -7.17 -5.43 12.94
N ASP A 94 -6.33 -6.38 13.39
CA ASP A 94 -6.36 -6.92 14.75
C ASP A 94 -6.03 -5.86 15.81
N ALA A 95 -5.20 -4.88 15.45
CA ALA A 95 -4.74 -3.83 16.34
C ALA A 95 -5.35 -2.44 16.05
N GLN A 96 -6.27 -2.35 15.08
CA GLN A 96 -6.94 -1.11 14.64
C GLN A 96 -5.95 0.02 14.31
N LEU A 97 -4.87 -0.30 13.59
CA LEU A 97 -3.80 0.64 13.28
C LEU A 97 -4.14 1.53 12.08
N PRO A 98 -3.67 2.79 12.06
CA PRO A 98 -3.90 3.71 10.95
C PRO A 98 -3.12 3.33 9.70
N ILE A 99 -3.61 3.80 8.55
CA ILE A 99 -2.98 3.64 7.24
C ILE A 99 -2.83 5.01 6.59
N LEU A 100 -1.63 5.33 6.09
CA LEU A 100 -1.42 6.44 5.14
C LEU A 100 -1.32 5.83 3.73
N LEU A 101 -2.35 6.06 2.91
CA LEU A 101 -2.43 5.57 1.53
C LEU A 101 -2.02 6.66 0.54
N ILE A 102 -0.99 6.39 -0.25
CA ILE A 102 -0.42 7.33 -1.23
C ILE A 102 -0.44 6.70 -2.62
N SER A 103 -0.97 7.43 -3.61
CA SER A 103 -0.88 7.03 -5.00
C SER A 103 0.55 7.12 -5.53
N GLN A 104 1.03 6.07 -6.22
CA GLN A 104 2.41 5.96 -6.70
C GLN A 104 2.46 5.26 -8.05
N PHE A 105 2.27 6.00 -9.16
CA PHE A 105 2.27 5.43 -10.51
C PHE A 105 3.62 4.83 -10.91
N THR A 106 4.71 5.30 -10.31
CA THR A 106 6.07 4.83 -10.61
C THR A 106 6.32 3.39 -10.21
N LEU A 107 5.42 2.75 -9.43
CA LEU A 107 5.45 1.31 -9.16
C LEU A 107 5.26 0.46 -10.44
N HIS A 108 4.72 1.06 -11.50
CA HIS A 108 4.58 0.46 -12.84
C HIS A 108 5.64 0.97 -13.82
N GLY A 109 6.76 1.47 -13.31
CA GLY A 109 7.90 1.89 -14.13
C GLY A 109 8.62 0.70 -14.77
N ASP A 110 8.73 0.68 -16.10
CA ASP A 110 9.54 -0.30 -16.82
C ASP A 110 10.96 0.25 -17.05
N THR A 111 11.94 -0.44 -16.50
CA THR A 111 13.37 -0.14 -16.62
C THR A 111 14.12 -1.21 -17.41
N SER A 112 13.43 -2.13 -18.08
CA SER A 112 14.03 -3.24 -18.84
C SER A 112 14.87 -2.77 -20.03
N LYS A 113 14.58 -1.59 -20.59
CA LYS A 113 15.26 -1.00 -21.74
C LYS A 113 15.95 0.31 -21.36
N GLY A 114 17.24 0.22 -21.03
CA GLY A 114 18.07 1.38 -20.75
C GLY A 114 17.91 1.97 -19.34
N ARG A 115 18.34 3.24 -19.18
CA ARG A 115 18.41 3.90 -17.85
C ARG A 115 17.25 4.84 -17.57
N ARG A 116 16.37 5.07 -18.55
CA ARG A 116 15.20 5.94 -18.42
C ARG A 116 13.96 5.07 -18.27
N PRO A 117 13.24 5.14 -17.13
CA PRO A 117 12.00 4.41 -16.95
C PRO A 117 10.94 4.86 -17.95
N THR A 118 10.04 3.96 -18.32
CA THR A 118 8.81 4.27 -19.05
C THR A 118 7.60 3.95 -18.19
N TRP A 119 6.50 4.65 -18.41
CA TRP A 119 5.30 4.61 -17.58
C TRP A 119 4.07 4.05 -18.33
N LEU A 120 4.31 3.30 -19.41
CA LEU A 120 3.25 2.80 -20.30
C LEU A 120 2.29 1.83 -19.60
N GLN A 121 2.75 1.17 -18.54
CA GLN A 121 1.93 0.24 -17.74
C GLN A 121 1.15 0.93 -16.63
N ALA A 122 1.46 2.18 -16.29
CA ALA A 122 0.72 2.93 -15.29
C ALA A 122 -0.60 3.45 -15.88
N ALA A 123 -1.70 3.28 -15.17
CA ALA A 123 -2.98 3.89 -15.54
C ALA A 123 -2.86 5.41 -15.54
N ARG A 124 -3.57 6.05 -16.49
CA ARG A 124 -3.67 7.52 -16.54
C ARG A 124 -4.51 8.03 -15.38
N GLY A 125 -4.34 9.32 -15.05
CA GLY A 125 -4.98 9.92 -13.88
C GLY A 125 -6.51 9.79 -13.87
N ASP A 126 -7.16 9.91 -15.01
CA ASP A 126 -8.61 9.78 -15.17
C ASP A 126 -9.15 8.38 -14.78
N LYS A 127 -8.32 7.34 -14.92
CA LYS A 127 -8.61 5.99 -14.46
C LYS A 127 -8.03 5.69 -13.07
N ALA A 128 -6.82 6.14 -12.80
CA ALA A 128 -6.11 5.79 -11.56
C ALA A 128 -6.73 6.44 -10.32
N GLU A 129 -7.11 7.71 -10.39
CA GLU A 129 -7.66 8.43 -9.23
C GLU A 129 -8.94 7.80 -8.68
N PRO A 130 -9.97 7.47 -9.50
CA PRO A 130 -11.15 6.76 -9.02
C PRO A 130 -10.83 5.43 -8.33
N LEU A 131 -9.88 4.64 -8.86
CA LEU A 131 -9.51 3.34 -8.29
C LEU A 131 -8.72 3.49 -6.97
N VAL A 132 -7.81 4.45 -6.87
CA VAL A 132 -7.12 4.78 -5.60
C VAL A 132 -8.13 5.20 -4.54
N ASN A 133 -9.08 6.07 -4.90
CA ASN A 133 -10.16 6.50 -4.01
C ASN A 133 -11.07 5.33 -3.60
N GLN A 134 -11.31 4.38 -4.52
CA GLN A 134 -12.06 3.17 -4.22
C GLN A 134 -11.33 2.31 -3.16
N VAL A 135 -10.02 2.06 -3.32
CA VAL A 135 -9.23 1.33 -2.32
C VAL A 135 -9.30 2.01 -0.95
N ALA A 136 -9.22 3.35 -0.90
CA ALA A 136 -9.37 4.08 0.35
C ALA A 136 -10.75 3.90 0.99
N ARG A 137 -11.82 3.83 0.18
CA ARG A 137 -13.19 3.54 0.67
C ARG A 137 -13.29 2.11 1.18
N GLU A 138 -12.82 1.13 0.41
CA GLU A 138 -12.83 -0.29 0.83
C GLU A 138 -12.11 -0.50 2.17
N LEU A 139 -10.95 0.14 2.36
CA LEU A 139 -10.24 0.09 3.65
C LEU A 139 -11.07 0.70 4.79
N ARG A 140 -11.73 1.83 4.57
CA ARG A 140 -12.59 2.47 5.57
C ARG A 140 -13.82 1.63 5.89
N ASP A 141 -14.43 1.00 4.88
CA ASP A 141 -15.58 0.10 5.04
C ASP A 141 -15.20 -1.16 5.83
N LEU A 142 -13.95 -1.61 5.75
CA LEU A 142 -13.36 -2.65 6.60
C LEU A 142 -13.04 -2.18 8.04
N GLY A 143 -13.19 -0.89 8.34
CA GLY A 143 -12.97 -0.30 9.67
C GLY A 143 -11.62 0.40 9.84
N ALA A 144 -10.80 0.53 8.80
CA ALA A 144 -9.51 1.20 8.90
C ALA A 144 -9.64 2.72 9.01
N ARG A 145 -8.81 3.34 9.86
CA ARG A 145 -8.53 4.77 9.79
C ARG A 145 -7.56 5.01 8.63
N VAL A 146 -8.04 5.65 7.55
CA VAL A 146 -7.24 5.90 6.34
C VAL A 146 -7.03 7.38 6.13
N GLU A 147 -5.78 7.78 6.24
CA GLU A 147 -5.26 9.08 5.83
C GLU A 147 -4.75 8.98 4.38
N THR A 148 -4.83 10.06 3.61
CA THR A 148 -4.42 10.05 2.19
C THR A 148 -3.58 11.25 1.85
N GLY A 149 -2.78 11.14 0.78
CA GLY A 149 -2.19 12.28 0.09
C GLY A 149 -3.19 12.99 -0.82
N LYS A 150 -2.67 13.82 -1.72
CA LYS A 150 -3.42 14.49 -2.79
C LYS A 150 -3.01 13.90 -4.13
N PHE A 151 -3.95 13.25 -4.83
CA PHE A 151 -3.67 12.64 -6.13
C PHE A 151 -3.09 13.64 -7.13
N GLY A 152 -2.04 13.24 -7.85
CA GLY A 152 -1.38 14.05 -8.87
C GLY A 152 -0.54 15.23 -8.36
N ALA A 153 -0.48 15.45 -7.05
CA ALA A 153 0.34 16.51 -6.48
C ALA A 153 1.79 16.03 -6.20
N ASP A 154 2.69 16.99 -6.06
CA ASP A 154 4.02 16.74 -5.51
C ASP A 154 3.90 16.58 -3.98
N MET A 155 4.14 15.37 -3.50
CA MET A 155 3.95 14.96 -2.11
C MET A 155 5.28 14.75 -1.40
N ARG A 156 5.46 15.40 -0.27
CA ARG A 156 6.59 15.18 0.64
C ARG A 156 6.14 14.26 1.76
N ILE A 157 6.71 13.04 1.79
CA ILE A 157 6.36 12.03 2.77
C ILE A 157 7.49 11.88 3.77
N THR A 158 7.15 11.94 5.05
CA THR A 158 8.05 11.64 6.16
C THR A 158 7.50 10.45 6.91
N GLN A 159 8.33 9.48 7.20
CA GLN A 159 7.96 8.29 7.97
C GLN A 159 9.16 7.73 8.72
N THR A 160 8.90 7.02 9.79
CA THR A 160 9.90 6.20 10.49
C THR A 160 9.59 4.74 10.19
N ASN A 161 10.45 4.08 9.41
CA ASN A 161 10.30 2.64 9.16
C ASN A 161 10.63 1.86 10.43
N ASP A 162 9.72 0.98 10.83
CA ASP A 162 9.85 0.14 12.01
C ASP A 162 10.22 -1.30 11.60
N GLY A 163 11.47 -1.66 11.85
CA GLY A 163 11.92 -3.02 11.61
C GLY A 163 13.21 -3.21 10.80
N PRO A 164 13.43 -2.77 9.54
CA PRO A 164 12.42 -2.43 8.53
C PRO A 164 11.58 -3.64 8.12
N MET A 165 10.31 -3.39 7.76
CA MET A 165 9.39 -4.37 7.20
C MET A 165 8.72 -3.73 5.99
N THR A 166 9.09 -4.19 4.80
CA THR A 166 8.59 -3.70 3.52
C THR A 166 8.16 -4.86 2.66
N ILE A 167 6.90 -4.87 2.21
CA ILE A 167 6.31 -5.95 1.42
C ILE A 167 5.68 -5.37 0.16
N VAL A 168 5.87 -6.06 -0.95
CA VAL A 168 5.19 -5.77 -2.22
C VAL A 168 4.08 -6.79 -2.41
N ILE A 169 2.87 -6.33 -2.66
CA ILE A 169 1.73 -7.18 -3.01
C ILE A 169 1.15 -6.77 -4.36
N GLU A 170 0.57 -7.74 -5.04
CA GLU A 170 -0.12 -7.57 -6.33
C GLU A 170 -1.43 -8.36 -6.32
N VAL A 171 -2.44 -7.84 -7.05
CA VAL A 171 -3.74 -8.49 -7.23
C VAL A 171 -4.22 -8.37 -8.67
#